data_09e76cd87a3a98cd527d92f1de5837a9
#
_entry.id   09e76cd87a3a98cd527d92f1de5837a9
#
_cell.length_a   1.000
_cell.length_b   1.000
_cell.length_c   1.000
_cell.angle_alpha   90.00
_cell.angle_beta   90.00
_cell.angle_gamma   90.00
#
_symmetry.space_group_name_H-M   'P 1'
#
loop_
_entity.id
_entity.type
_entity.pdbx_description
1 polymer ?
#
loop_
_entity_poly.entity_id
_entity_poly.type
_entity_poly.pdbx_seq_one_letter_code
_entity_poly.pdbx_strand_id
1 'polypeptide(L)'
;MTTMSAISHYRGGTIDVVTPVAKKLKAAYLKHGIVYRLSRFETGPNLGDWLVVVQYDQAAHETLQAAIAQDAECQQAFAEIAKFAKRISRELVLDLDL
;
A
#
# COMPACT_ATOMS: atom_id res chain seq x y z
N MET A 1 -12.79 0.27 -17.78
CA MET A 1 -12.49 0.33 -16.35
C MET A 1 -11.51 1.45 -16.09
N THR A 2 -11.80 2.30 -15.11
CA THR A 2 -10.89 3.37 -14.74
C THR A 2 -10.11 2.92 -13.50
N THR A 3 -8.80 2.98 -13.59
CA THR A 3 -7.92 2.52 -12.50
C THR A 3 -7.57 3.67 -11.58
N MET A 4 -7.77 3.45 -10.28
CA MET A 4 -7.30 4.33 -9.24
C MET A 4 -6.06 3.74 -8.59
N SER A 5 -5.06 4.56 -8.33
CA SER A 5 -3.86 4.18 -7.60
C SER A 5 -3.78 4.98 -6.30
N ALA A 6 -3.58 4.29 -5.19
CA ALA A 6 -3.22 4.94 -3.93
C ALA A 6 -1.71 4.77 -3.76
N ILE A 7 -1.00 5.88 -3.68
CA ILE A 7 0.45 5.92 -3.58
C ILE A 7 0.83 6.43 -2.20
N SER A 8 1.53 5.60 -1.43
CA SER A 8 1.95 5.95 -0.08
C SER A 8 3.47 5.90 0.03
N HIS A 9 4.03 6.89 0.70
CA HIS A 9 5.45 7.00 0.99
C HIS A 9 5.67 6.72 2.47
N TYR A 10 6.53 5.75 2.78
CA TYR A 10 6.86 5.35 4.15
C TYR A 10 8.35 5.48 4.41
N ARG A 11 8.68 5.78 5.66
CA ARG A 11 10.06 5.84 6.13
C ARG A 11 10.23 4.95 7.35
N GLY A 12 11.31 4.17 7.38
CA GLY A 12 11.65 3.29 8.49
C GLY A 12 11.56 1.82 8.13
N GLY A 13 12.23 1.00 8.94
CA GLY A 13 12.31 -0.44 8.73
C GLY A 13 13.36 -0.85 7.70
N THR A 14 13.91 -2.05 7.92
CA THR A 14 14.85 -2.68 7.00
C THR A 14 14.10 -3.63 6.07
N ILE A 15 14.77 -4.08 5.02
CA ILE A 15 14.20 -5.06 4.09
C ILE A 15 13.71 -6.31 4.83
N ASP A 16 14.50 -6.78 5.80
CA ASP A 16 14.16 -7.99 6.57
C ASP A 16 12.90 -7.83 7.41
N VAL A 17 12.63 -6.63 7.90
CA VAL A 17 11.46 -6.33 8.73
C VAL A 17 10.24 -6.03 7.87
N VAL A 18 10.42 -5.27 6.80
CA VAL A 18 9.31 -4.81 5.94
C VAL A 18 8.76 -5.92 5.07
N THR A 19 9.63 -6.76 4.49
CA THR A 19 9.22 -7.77 3.51
C THR A 19 8.16 -8.75 4.03
N PRO A 20 8.29 -9.34 5.24
CA PRO A 20 7.26 -10.27 5.72
C PRO A 20 5.88 -9.63 5.86
N VAL A 21 5.83 -8.39 6.34
CA VAL A 21 4.56 -7.68 6.52
C VAL A 21 3.97 -7.29 5.16
N ALA A 22 4.80 -6.86 4.23
CA ALA A 22 4.38 -6.54 2.87
C ALA A 22 3.79 -7.74 2.16
N LYS A 23 4.35 -8.93 2.35
CA LYS A 23 3.81 -10.17 1.80
C LYS A 23 2.41 -10.48 2.33
N LYS A 24 2.19 -10.27 3.63
CA LYS A 24 0.88 -10.44 4.25
C LYS A 24 -0.14 -9.46 3.67
N LEU A 25 0.23 -8.19 3.52
CA LEU A 25 -0.64 -7.18 2.93
C LEU A 25 -0.96 -7.48 1.47
N LYS A 26 0.03 -7.88 0.70
CA LYS A 26 -0.18 -8.23 -0.71
C LYS A 26 -1.21 -9.35 -0.83
N ALA A 27 -1.10 -10.40 -0.03
CA ALA A 27 -2.05 -11.51 -0.02
C ALA A 27 -3.45 -11.08 0.43
N ALA A 28 -3.54 -10.26 1.48
CA ALA A 28 -4.81 -9.77 2.00
C ALA A 28 -5.52 -8.86 0.99
N TYR A 29 -4.79 -7.94 0.35
CA TYR A 29 -5.35 -7.07 -0.67
C TYR A 29 -5.80 -7.86 -1.91
N LEU A 30 -5.06 -8.90 -2.28
CA LEU A 30 -5.41 -9.72 -3.43
C LEU A 30 -6.78 -10.40 -3.26
N LYS A 31 -7.16 -10.78 -2.05
CA LYS A 31 -8.49 -11.32 -1.76
C LYS A 31 -9.61 -10.35 -2.13
N HIS A 32 -9.32 -9.07 -2.11
CA HIS A 32 -10.27 -8.00 -2.47
C HIS A 32 -10.11 -7.52 -3.90
N GLY A 33 -9.29 -8.19 -4.71
CA GLY A 33 -9.05 -7.79 -6.09
C GLY A 33 -8.15 -6.57 -6.23
N ILE A 34 -7.39 -6.22 -5.20
CA ILE A 34 -6.50 -5.06 -5.19
C ILE A 34 -5.08 -5.52 -5.47
N VAL A 35 -4.42 -4.87 -6.42
CA VAL A 35 -3.00 -5.09 -6.71
C VAL A 35 -2.17 -4.27 -5.73
N TYR A 36 -1.20 -4.92 -5.08
CA TYR A 36 -0.31 -4.29 -4.11
C TYR A 36 1.13 -4.41 -4.59
N ARG A 37 1.85 -3.29 -4.62
CA ARG A 37 3.26 -3.24 -5.03
C ARG A 37 4.05 -2.46 -4.00
N LEU A 38 5.24 -2.98 -3.67
CA LEU A 38 6.18 -2.33 -2.77
C LEU A 38 7.48 -2.08 -3.52
N SER A 39 7.99 -0.86 -3.43
CA SER A 39 9.29 -0.49 -3.99
C SER A 39 10.10 0.25 -2.94
N ARG A 40 11.42 0.21 -3.09
CA ARG A 40 12.34 0.95 -2.23
C ARG A 40 13.07 1.99 -3.06
N PHE A 41 13.20 3.19 -2.51
CA PHE A 41 14.00 4.24 -3.14
C PHE A 41 15.49 3.88 -3.01
N GLU A 42 16.17 3.71 -4.14
CA GLU A 42 17.58 3.32 -4.18
C GLU A 42 18.51 4.50 -4.45
N THR A 43 17.96 5.65 -4.84
CA THR A 43 18.72 6.89 -5.10
C THR A 43 17.89 8.10 -4.68
N GLY A 44 18.56 9.26 -4.60
CA GLY A 44 17.89 10.54 -4.36
C GLY A 44 17.64 10.84 -2.89
N PRO A 45 16.86 11.91 -2.61
CA PRO A 45 16.64 12.39 -1.24
C PRO A 45 15.86 11.42 -0.36
N ASN A 46 15.13 10.49 -0.96
CA ASN A 46 14.31 9.51 -0.23
C ASN A 46 14.96 8.12 -0.16
N LEU A 47 16.28 8.05 -0.40
CA LEU A 47 17.02 6.79 -0.35
C LEU A 47 16.70 5.99 0.90
N GLY A 48 16.32 4.72 0.72
CA GLY A 48 15.97 3.82 1.81
C GLY A 48 14.51 3.89 2.26
N ASP A 49 13.74 4.86 1.79
CA ASP A 49 12.31 4.93 2.04
C ASP A 49 11.55 3.95 1.13
N TRP A 50 10.26 3.77 1.41
CA TRP A 50 9.41 2.82 0.73
C TRP A 50 8.28 3.51 -0.02
N LEU A 51 7.97 2.98 -1.20
CA LEU A 51 6.82 3.40 -1.99
C LEU A 51 5.85 2.22 -2.09
N VAL A 52 4.63 2.44 -1.63
CA VAL A 52 3.55 1.48 -1.74
C VAL A 52 2.56 1.98 -2.78
N VAL A 53 2.25 1.16 -3.77
CA VAL A 53 1.25 1.47 -4.78
C VAL A 53 0.19 0.38 -4.75
N VAL A 54 -1.06 0.76 -4.49
CA VAL A 54 -2.20 -0.15 -4.58
C VAL A 54 -3.11 0.34 -5.69
N GLN A 55 -3.59 -0.60 -6.53
CA GLN A 55 -4.39 -0.28 -7.70
C GLN A 55 -5.68 -1.08 -7.71
N TYR A 56 -6.77 -0.44 -8.09
CA TYR A 56 -8.09 -1.03 -8.13
C TYR A 56 -9.01 -0.23 -9.05
N ASP A 57 -10.19 -0.80 -9.34
CA ASP A 57 -11.21 -0.11 -10.12
C ASP A 57 -11.79 1.06 -9.31
N GLN A 58 -11.77 2.25 -9.88
CA GLN A 58 -12.31 3.45 -9.24
C GLN A 58 -13.76 3.26 -8.77
N ALA A 59 -14.57 2.56 -9.57
CA ALA A 59 -15.98 2.34 -9.24
C ALA A 59 -16.16 1.57 -7.93
N ALA A 60 -15.14 0.79 -7.52
CA ALA A 60 -15.18 0.00 -6.30
C ALA A 60 -14.53 0.72 -5.10
N HIS A 61 -14.11 1.97 -5.25
CA HIS A 61 -13.31 2.67 -4.23
C HIS A 61 -13.94 2.61 -2.83
N GLU A 62 -15.18 3.05 -2.68
CA GLU A 62 -15.84 3.09 -1.37
C GLU A 62 -16.05 1.70 -0.78
N THR A 63 -16.47 0.76 -1.60
CA THR A 63 -16.68 -0.64 -1.18
C THR A 63 -15.37 -1.26 -0.69
N LEU A 64 -14.27 -1.04 -1.43
CA LEU A 64 -12.97 -1.57 -1.07
C LEU A 64 -12.41 -0.91 0.19
N GLN A 65 -12.59 0.40 0.36
CA GLN A 65 -12.18 1.08 1.58
C GLN A 65 -12.88 0.48 2.81
N ALA A 66 -14.17 0.24 2.72
CA ALA A 66 -14.94 -0.38 3.79
C ALA A 66 -14.48 -1.82 4.07
N ALA A 67 -14.21 -2.60 3.02
CA ALA A 67 -13.75 -3.98 3.14
C ALA A 67 -12.39 -4.06 3.83
N ILE A 68 -11.45 -3.19 3.45
CA ILE A 68 -10.12 -3.14 4.06
C ILE A 68 -10.22 -2.72 5.52
N ALA A 69 -11.05 -1.75 5.85
CA ALA A 69 -11.23 -1.29 7.22
C ALA A 69 -11.74 -2.40 8.15
N GLN A 70 -12.45 -3.38 7.61
CA GLN A 70 -13.01 -4.51 8.37
C GLN A 70 -12.19 -5.79 8.23
N ASP A 71 -11.15 -5.80 7.41
CA ASP A 71 -10.30 -6.97 7.21
C ASP A 71 -9.26 -7.05 8.33
N ALA A 72 -9.40 -8.07 9.19
CA ALA A 72 -8.54 -8.25 10.35
C ALA A 72 -7.06 -8.43 9.98
N GLU A 73 -6.79 -9.13 8.88
CA GLU A 73 -5.40 -9.35 8.43
C GLU A 73 -4.76 -8.03 7.97
N CYS A 74 -5.51 -7.20 7.25
CA CYS A 74 -5.03 -5.88 6.85
C CYS A 74 -4.76 -5.00 8.06
N GLN A 75 -5.70 -4.94 9.00
CA GLN A 75 -5.58 -4.10 10.19
C GLN A 75 -4.40 -4.54 11.07
N GLN A 76 -4.20 -5.84 11.22
CA GLN A 76 -3.06 -6.37 11.96
C GLN A 76 -1.73 -6.02 11.30
N ALA A 77 -1.66 -6.11 9.97
CA ALA A 77 -0.46 -5.75 9.22
C ALA A 77 -0.16 -4.26 9.32
N PHE A 78 -1.19 -3.40 9.26
CA PHE A 78 -1.01 -1.96 9.47
C PHE A 78 -0.46 -1.66 10.86
N ALA A 79 -0.94 -2.34 11.89
CA ALA A 79 -0.43 -2.17 13.25
C ALA A 79 1.04 -2.62 13.36
N GLU A 80 1.43 -3.68 12.68
CA GLU A 80 2.83 -4.13 12.62
C GLU A 80 3.72 -3.08 11.95
N ILE A 81 3.27 -2.54 10.81
CA ILE A 81 4.01 -1.49 10.09
C ILE A 81 4.24 -0.27 10.98
N ALA A 82 3.23 0.15 11.72
CA ALA A 82 3.31 1.33 12.59
C ALA A 82 4.39 1.22 13.67
N LYS A 83 4.84 0.00 13.97
CA LYS A 83 5.91 -0.22 14.96
C LYS A 83 7.30 0.16 14.44
N PHE A 84 7.52 0.16 13.12
CA PHE A 84 8.85 0.40 12.55
C PHE A 84 8.87 1.42 11.42
N ALA A 85 7.73 1.84 10.90
CA ALA A 85 7.66 2.78 9.79
C ALA A 85 6.60 3.83 10.02
N LYS A 86 6.84 5.01 9.43
CA LYS A 86 5.91 6.14 9.48
C LYS A 86 5.49 6.49 8.05
N ARG A 87 4.18 6.65 7.84
CA ARG A 87 3.69 7.15 6.55
C ARG A 87 3.96 8.64 6.45
N ILE A 88 4.68 9.02 5.40
CA ILE A 88 5.03 10.42 5.11
C ILE A 88 3.93 11.10 4.32
N SER A 89 3.37 10.39 3.33
CA SER A 89 2.31 10.92 2.48
C SER A 89 1.46 9.80 1.90
N ARG A 90 0.26 10.15 1.47
CA ARG A 90 -0.64 9.27 0.72
C ARG A 90 -1.39 10.11 -0.29
N GLU A 91 -1.36 9.68 -1.55
CA GLU A 91 -2.03 10.38 -2.65
C GLU A 91 -2.88 9.40 -3.44
N LEU A 92 -4.02 9.87 -3.90
CA LEU A 92 -4.86 9.13 -4.85
C LEU A 92 -4.62 9.68 -6.24
N VAL A 93 -4.35 8.80 -7.17
CA VAL A 93 -4.05 9.15 -8.56
C VAL A 93 -5.01 8.37 -9.47
N LEU A 94 -5.64 9.08 -10.37
CA LEU A 94 -6.58 8.49 -11.32
C LEU A 94 -5.90 8.37 -12.68
N ASP A 95 -5.88 7.16 -13.23
CA ASP A 95 -5.37 6.96 -14.59
C ASP A 95 -6.36 7.54 -15.60
N LEU A 96 -5.85 8.32 -16.53
CA LEU A 96 -6.64 8.86 -17.61
C LEU A 96 -6.57 7.92 -18.80
N ASP A 97 -7.73 7.64 -19.38
CA ASP A 97 -7.84 6.83 -20.60
C ASP A 97 -7.61 7.75 -21.82
N LEU A 98 -6.36 7.74 -22.30
CA LEU A 98 -5.93 8.62 -23.39
C LEU A 98 -5.99 7.92 -24.75
#